data_578cbd287e36178ac7e8f7248b9feaa3
#
_entry.id   578cbd287e36178ac7e8f7248b9feaa3
#
_cell.length_a   1.000
_cell.length_b   1.000
_cell.length_c   1.000
_cell.angle_alpha   90.00
_cell.angle_beta   90.00
_cell.angle_gamma   90.00
#
_symmetry.space_group_name_H-M   'P 1'
#
loop_
_entity.id
_entity.type
_entity.pdbx_description
1 polymer ?
#
loop_
_entity_poly.entity_id
_entity_poly.type
_entity_poly.pdbx_seq_one_letter_code
_entity_poly.pdbx_strand_id
1 'polypeptide(L)'
;ISKRMTELDFEAKYQPGSRYHNEVDELGEYMNVMSTTLEHTISELKSANNQLQIDIDKKTQIDEMRKEFLSNVSHELKTPLALIQGYAEGLKECINDDAESRDFYCEVIMDEADKMNKMVKKLLTLNQLEFGNEVITMERFDLTELIQGVINASAILLNQNEITLNFSQQEPLFAWADEFKVEEVVTNYLSNAIHHAEGEKRIDIRCVKKDDKVRVSVFNTGKPIPEEDVDNIWIKFYKVDKARTREYGGSGIGLSIVQAIMDSFHQKCGVINHEDGVEFWFELETNNGNFFS
;
A
#
# COMPACT_ATOMS: atom_id res chain seq x y z
N ILE A 1 -41.14 40.42 3.78
CA ILE A 1 -39.78 40.13 3.42
C ILE A 1 -38.96 39.91 4.70
N SER A 2 -38.77 40.89 5.56
CA SER A 2 -37.97 40.79 6.76
C SER A 2 -38.31 39.56 7.64
N LYS A 3 -39.57 39.24 7.87
CA LYS A 3 -39.99 38.06 8.61
C LYS A 3 -39.63 36.73 7.92
N ARG A 4 -39.71 36.63 6.60
CA ARG A 4 -39.32 35.44 5.83
C ARG A 4 -37.81 35.26 5.83
N MET A 5 -37.02 36.34 5.79
CA MET A 5 -35.57 36.28 5.89
C MET A 5 -35.09 35.75 7.25
N THR A 6 -35.78 36.01 8.35
CA THR A 6 -35.46 35.44 9.67
C THR A 6 -35.74 33.93 9.71
N GLU A 7 -36.55 33.41 8.84
CA GLU A 7 -36.82 31.97 8.65
C GLU A 7 -35.96 31.34 7.55
N LEU A 8 -34.89 32.06 7.10
CA LEU A 8 -33.97 31.67 6.03
C LEU A 8 -34.65 31.45 4.66
N ASP A 9 -35.80 32.08 4.45
CA ASP A 9 -36.47 32.09 3.16
C ASP A 9 -36.04 33.36 2.39
N PHE A 10 -35.12 33.21 1.46
CA PHE A 10 -34.54 34.29 0.64
C PHE A 10 -35.22 34.49 -0.71
N GLU A 11 -36.23 33.68 -1.06
CA GLU A 11 -36.94 33.82 -2.34
C GLU A 11 -37.82 35.06 -2.40
N ALA A 12 -38.23 35.55 -1.24
CA ALA A 12 -39.08 36.72 -1.16
C ALA A 12 -38.29 38.01 -1.43
N LYS A 13 -38.39 38.51 -2.65
CA LYS A 13 -37.77 39.78 -3.07
C LYS A 13 -38.80 40.90 -3.05
N TYR A 14 -38.33 42.11 -2.72
CA TYR A 14 -39.14 43.33 -2.86
C TYR A 14 -39.33 43.65 -4.34
N GLN A 15 -40.58 43.99 -4.72
CA GLN A 15 -40.91 44.50 -6.05
C GLN A 15 -41.54 45.87 -5.93
N PRO A 16 -40.99 46.91 -6.59
CA PRO A 16 -41.53 48.26 -6.53
C PRO A 16 -42.92 48.28 -7.14
N GLY A 17 -43.88 48.82 -6.39
CA GLY A 17 -45.32 48.88 -6.81
C GLY A 17 -45.75 50.17 -7.50
N SER A 18 -44.86 51.16 -7.64
CA SER A 18 -45.18 52.49 -8.13
C SER A 18 -44.25 52.97 -9.25
N ARG A 19 -44.75 53.89 -10.11
CA ARG A 19 -43.99 54.54 -11.17
C ARG A 19 -43.02 55.62 -10.65
N TYR A 20 -43.11 55.98 -9.37
CA TYR A 20 -42.25 56.98 -8.72
C TYR A 20 -41.38 56.29 -7.68
N HIS A 21 -40.08 56.42 -7.84
CA HIS A 21 -39.09 55.91 -6.89
C HIS A 21 -39.13 56.73 -5.61
N ASN A 22 -39.31 56.06 -4.48
CA ASN A 22 -39.35 56.72 -3.16
C ASN A 22 -38.43 55.98 -2.19
N GLU A 23 -38.22 56.54 -0.97
CA GLU A 23 -37.34 56.04 0.06
C GLU A 23 -37.67 54.56 0.46
N VAL A 24 -38.91 54.14 0.29
CA VAL A 24 -39.38 52.78 0.58
C VAL A 24 -38.88 51.79 -0.51
N ASP A 25 -38.86 52.24 -1.76
CA ASP A 25 -38.35 51.44 -2.87
C ASP A 25 -36.83 51.22 -2.75
N GLU A 26 -36.08 52.29 -2.35
CA GLU A 26 -34.65 52.21 -2.07
C GLU A 26 -34.33 51.24 -0.92
N LEU A 27 -35.11 51.33 0.17
CA LEU A 27 -35.00 50.39 1.30
C LEU A 27 -35.29 48.93 0.85
N GLY A 28 -36.28 48.74 -0.01
CA GLY A 28 -36.63 47.44 -0.57
C GLY A 28 -35.52 46.83 -1.41
N GLU A 29 -34.84 47.66 -2.23
CA GLU A 29 -33.65 47.23 -3.01
C GLU A 29 -32.50 46.85 -2.13
N TYR A 30 -32.17 47.64 -1.09
CA TYR A 30 -31.12 47.26 -0.10
C TYR A 30 -31.47 45.97 0.61
N MET A 31 -32.72 45.71 0.95
CA MET A 31 -33.16 44.44 1.54
C MET A 31 -32.97 43.27 0.57
N ASN A 32 -33.22 43.47 -0.73
CA ASN A 32 -32.97 42.45 -1.73
C ASN A 32 -31.47 42.12 -1.86
N VAL A 33 -30.61 43.15 -1.89
CA VAL A 33 -29.16 42.97 -1.92
C VAL A 33 -28.68 42.23 -0.67
N MET A 34 -29.15 42.64 0.51
CA MET A 34 -28.80 41.97 1.77
C MET A 34 -29.26 40.49 1.78
N SER A 35 -30.48 40.23 1.30
CA SER A 35 -31.02 38.86 1.16
C SER A 35 -30.12 37.99 0.27
N THR A 36 -29.74 38.52 -0.89
CA THR A 36 -28.87 37.78 -1.85
C THR A 36 -27.46 37.53 -1.27
N THR A 37 -26.91 38.54 -0.60
CA THR A 37 -25.59 38.43 0.07
C THR A 37 -25.64 37.38 1.17
N LEU A 38 -26.69 37.40 2.02
CA LEU A 38 -26.88 36.40 3.08
C LEU A 38 -27.03 34.98 2.53
N GLU A 39 -27.83 34.81 1.49
CA GLU A 39 -28.02 33.52 0.81
C GLU A 39 -26.69 32.97 0.30
N HIS A 40 -25.91 33.80 -0.39
CA HIS A 40 -24.59 33.46 -0.88
C HIS A 40 -23.61 33.05 0.26
N THR A 41 -23.55 33.89 1.31
CA THR A 41 -22.67 33.62 2.46
C THR A 41 -23.03 32.33 3.20
N ILE A 42 -24.34 32.06 3.36
CA ILE A 42 -24.80 30.80 3.97
C ILE A 42 -24.47 29.60 3.08
N SER A 43 -24.58 29.73 1.76
CA SER A 43 -24.21 28.68 0.81
C SER A 43 -22.69 28.38 0.89
N GLU A 44 -21.85 29.42 0.91
CA GLU A 44 -20.40 29.29 1.07
C GLU A 44 -20.03 28.64 2.41
N LEU A 45 -20.67 29.07 3.52
CA LEU A 45 -20.45 28.48 4.85
C LEU A 45 -20.83 26.99 4.88
N LYS A 46 -21.95 26.61 4.26
CA LYS A 46 -22.35 25.20 4.18
C LYS A 46 -21.36 24.38 3.38
N SER A 47 -20.88 24.91 2.25
CA SER A 47 -19.88 24.24 1.41
C SER A 47 -18.57 24.07 2.17
N ALA A 48 -18.08 25.13 2.83
CA ALA A 48 -16.86 25.07 3.64
C ALA A 48 -17.00 24.09 4.81
N ASN A 49 -18.15 24.06 5.48
CA ASN A 49 -18.43 23.13 6.59
C ASN A 49 -18.44 21.67 6.11
N ASN A 50 -19.06 21.38 4.97
CA ASN A 50 -19.03 20.05 4.38
C ASN A 50 -17.60 19.62 4.03
N GLN A 51 -16.79 20.52 3.45
CA GLN A 51 -15.40 20.23 3.13
C GLN A 51 -14.57 19.94 4.40
N LEU A 52 -14.76 20.76 5.45
CA LEU A 52 -14.11 20.54 6.75
C LEU A 52 -14.50 19.19 7.36
N GLN A 53 -15.77 18.79 7.25
CA GLN A 53 -16.20 17.49 7.77
C GLN A 53 -15.52 16.34 7.04
N ILE A 54 -15.43 16.40 5.70
CA ILE A 54 -14.72 15.41 4.89
C ILE A 54 -13.22 15.34 5.29
N ASP A 55 -12.61 16.49 5.53
CA ASP A 55 -11.20 16.55 5.91
C ASP A 55 -10.96 15.99 7.33
N ILE A 56 -11.87 16.24 8.26
CA ILE A 56 -11.85 15.66 9.61
C ILE A 56 -12.00 14.14 9.54
N ASP A 57 -12.97 13.64 8.76
CA ASP A 57 -13.21 12.21 8.63
C ASP A 57 -11.98 11.50 8.03
N LYS A 58 -11.37 12.08 6.99
CA LYS A 58 -10.12 11.58 6.41
C LYS A 58 -8.97 11.58 7.44
N LYS A 59 -8.80 12.65 8.19
CA LYS A 59 -7.76 12.75 9.20
C LYS A 59 -7.96 11.72 10.32
N THR A 60 -9.19 11.53 10.76
CA THR A 60 -9.54 10.54 11.77
C THR A 60 -9.20 9.12 11.29
N GLN A 61 -9.55 8.80 10.03
CA GLN A 61 -9.23 7.52 9.43
C GLN A 61 -7.71 7.29 9.33
N ILE A 62 -6.93 8.32 8.96
CA ILE A 62 -5.46 8.25 8.94
C ILE A 62 -4.90 8.01 10.35
N ASP A 63 -5.42 8.69 11.37
CA ASP A 63 -4.98 8.53 12.75
C ASP A 63 -5.30 7.12 13.30
N GLU A 64 -6.45 6.55 12.95
CA GLU A 64 -6.82 5.18 13.31
C GLU A 64 -5.89 4.17 12.64
N MET A 65 -5.65 4.29 11.35
CA MET A 65 -4.70 3.43 10.62
C MET A 65 -3.28 3.53 11.21
N ARG A 66 -2.85 4.74 11.63
CA ARG A 66 -1.55 4.92 12.27
C ARG A 66 -1.46 4.24 13.63
N LYS A 67 -2.51 4.30 14.44
CA LYS A 67 -2.56 3.60 15.74
C LYS A 67 -2.51 2.09 15.56
N GLU A 68 -3.27 1.56 14.62
CA GLU A 68 -3.27 0.14 14.29
C GLU A 68 -1.90 -0.31 13.79
N PHE A 69 -1.27 0.47 12.90
CA PHE A 69 0.09 0.22 12.43
C PHE A 69 1.09 0.11 13.58
N LEU A 70 1.11 1.11 14.50
CA LEU A 70 2.02 1.09 15.67
C LEU A 70 1.75 -0.10 16.59
N SER A 71 0.50 -0.46 16.79
CA SER A 71 0.11 -1.65 17.56
C SER A 71 0.67 -2.93 16.93
N ASN A 72 0.48 -3.08 15.61
CA ASN A 72 0.93 -4.25 14.87
C ASN A 72 2.47 -4.35 14.86
N VAL A 73 3.19 -3.23 14.63
CA VAL A 73 4.66 -3.18 14.76
C VAL A 73 5.10 -3.66 16.14
N SER A 74 4.47 -3.15 17.20
CA SER A 74 4.80 -3.54 18.58
C SER A 74 4.61 -5.03 18.84
N HIS A 75 3.53 -5.60 18.32
CA HIS A 75 3.25 -7.04 18.44
C HIS A 75 4.24 -7.90 17.65
N GLU A 76 4.54 -7.55 16.41
CA GLU A 76 5.45 -8.30 15.54
C GLU A 76 6.92 -8.22 16.02
N LEU A 77 7.31 -7.15 16.73
CA LEU A 77 8.62 -7.03 17.37
C LEU A 77 8.71 -7.72 18.73
N LYS A 78 7.61 -7.78 19.49
CA LYS A 78 7.61 -8.37 20.84
C LYS A 78 7.85 -9.89 20.81
N THR A 79 7.33 -10.57 19.80
CA THR A 79 7.45 -12.03 19.68
C THR A 79 8.91 -12.48 19.50
N PRO A 80 9.68 -12.01 18.49
CA PRO A 80 11.08 -12.38 18.35
C PRO A 80 11.93 -11.92 19.53
N LEU A 81 11.64 -10.75 20.11
CA LEU A 81 12.35 -10.25 21.29
C LEU A 81 12.17 -11.19 22.50
N ALA A 82 10.96 -11.70 22.73
CA ALA A 82 10.70 -12.64 23.80
C ALA A 82 11.44 -13.99 23.59
N LEU A 83 11.55 -14.45 22.33
CA LEU A 83 12.34 -15.64 22.00
C LEU A 83 13.84 -15.41 22.26
N ILE A 84 14.39 -14.29 21.79
CA ILE A 84 15.78 -13.92 22.06
C ILE A 84 16.08 -13.89 23.56
N GLN A 85 15.18 -13.25 24.35
CA GLN A 85 15.32 -13.18 25.80
C GLN A 85 15.26 -14.56 26.43
N GLY A 86 14.29 -15.41 26.08
CA GLY A 86 14.15 -16.75 26.64
C GLY A 86 15.34 -17.65 26.37
N TYR A 87 15.85 -17.67 25.13
CA TYR A 87 17.01 -18.46 24.77
C TYR A 87 18.30 -17.90 25.40
N ALA A 88 18.44 -16.57 25.52
CA ALA A 88 19.57 -15.96 26.23
C ALA A 88 19.55 -16.26 27.74
N GLU A 89 18.37 -16.28 28.37
CA GLU A 89 18.21 -16.73 29.78
C GLU A 89 18.57 -18.19 29.92
N GLY A 90 18.11 -19.06 29.00
CA GLY A 90 18.47 -20.47 28.98
C GLY A 90 20.00 -20.71 28.89
N LEU A 91 20.69 -19.94 28.05
CA LEU A 91 22.17 -19.96 27.97
C LEU A 91 22.82 -19.50 29.29
N LYS A 92 22.29 -18.44 29.91
CA LYS A 92 22.83 -17.88 31.16
C LYS A 92 22.67 -18.82 32.34
N GLU A 93 21.54 -19.52 32.42
CA GLU A 93 21.24 -20.46 33.52
C GLU A 93 21.83 -21.87 33.32
N CYS A 94 22.53 -22.08 32.19
CA CYS A 94 23.15 -23.37 31.83
C CYS A 94 22.13 -24.53 31.90
N ILE A 95 20.88 -24.30 31.46
CA ILE A 95 19.77 -25.29 31.55
C ILE A 95 20.14 -26.55 30.76
N ASN A 96 20.86 -26.41 29.62
CA ASN A 96 21.43 -27.49 28.84
C ASN A 96 22.93 -27.18 28.65
N ASP A 97 23.78 -27.91 29.33
CA ASP A 97 25.23 -27.62 29.32
C ASP A 97 26.01 -28.42 28.24
N ASP A 98 25.31 -28.95 27.24
CA ASP A 98 25.93 -29.58 26.07
C ASP A 98 26.17 -28.57 24.95
N ALA A 99 27.18 -28.84 24.12
CA ALA A 99 27.57 -27.93 23.05
C ALA A 99 26.49 -27.76 21.97
N GLU A 100 25.75 -28.82 21.65
CA GLU A 100 24.70 -28.85 20.61
C GLU A 100 23.54 -27.96 21.00
N SER A 101 23.07 -28.03 22.23
CA SER A 101 22.02 -27.17 22.75
C SER A 101 22.42 -25.69 22.79
N ARG A 102 23.68 -25.41 23.14
CA ARG A 102 24.19 -24.01 23.12
C ARG A 102 24.27 -23.45 21.71
N ASP A 103 24.75 -24.23 20.76
CA ASP A 103 24.80 -23.82 19.35
C ASP A 103 23.39 -23.57 18.82
N PHE A 104 22.43 -24.46 19.08
CA PHE A 104 21.01 -24.27 18.72
C PHE A 104 20.42 -22.99 19.31
N TYR A 105 20.66 -22.70 20.60
CA TYR A 105 20.17 -21.45 21.21
C TYR A 105 20.76 -20.20 20.58
N CYS A 106 22.07 -20.23 20.24
CA CYS A 106 22.72 -19.15 19.53
C CYS A 106 22.14 -18.96 18.12
N GLU A 107 21.90 -20.04 17.38
CA GLU A 107 21.30 -19.99 16.05
C GLU A 107 19.90 -19.34 16.10
N VAL A 108 19.04 -19.77 17.04
CA VAL A 108 17.71 -19.17 17.19
C VAL A 108 17.78 -17.66 17.51
N ILE A 109 18.71 -17.25 18.40
CA ILE A 109 18.90 -15.83 18.72
C ILE A 109 19.34 -15.05 17.47
N MET A 110 20.27 -15.59 16.69
CA MET A 110 20.75 -14.96 15.47
C MET A 110 19.65 -14.85 14.42
N ASP A 111 18.87 -15.90 14.20
CA ASP A 111 17.77 -15.93 13.25
C ASP A 111 16.68 -14.92 13.61
N GLU A 112 16.28 -14.84 14.88
CA GLU A 112 15.28 -13.89 15.32
C GLU A 112 15.78 -12.43 15.24
N ALA A 113 17.06 -12.18 15.53
CA ALA A 113 17.67 -10.87 15.35
C ALA A 113 17.72 -10.46 13.87
N ASP A 114 17.99 -11.39 12.96
CA ASP A 114 17.98 -11.15 11.50
C ASP A 114 16.57 -10.86 10.98
N LYS A 115 15.55 -11.59 11.45
CA LYS A 115 14.14 -11.31 11.15
C LYS A 115 13.74 -9.90 11.59
N MET A 116 14.12 -9.49 12.80
CA MET A 116 13.87 -8.13 13.30
C MET A 116 14.56 -7.08 12.43
N ASN A 117 15.81 -7.29 12.05
CA ASN A 117 16.57 -6.38 11.20
C ASN A 117 15.91 -6.18 9.82
N LYS A 118 15.47 -7.29 9.19
CA LYS A 118 14.74 -7.27 7.93
C LYS A 118 13.39 -6.52 8.06
N MET A 119 12.69 -6.72 9.18
CA MET A 119 11.44 -6.01 9.46
C MET A 119 11.66 -4.51 9.62
N VAL A 120 12.66 -4.08 10.41
CA VAL A 120 13.00 -2.66 10.60
C VAL A 120 13.35 -2.01 9.26
N LYS A 121 14.14 -2.66 8.41
CA LYS A 121 14.47 -2.14 7.07
C LYS A 121 13.20 -1.93 6.24
N LYS A 122 12.29 -2.92 6.18
CA LYS A 122 11.02 -2.80 5.45
C LYS A 122 10.14 -1.66 5.97
N LEU A 123 10.11 -1.45 7.30
CA LEU A 123 9.37 -0.33 7.91
C LEU A 123 9.97 1.03 7.54
N LEU A 124 11.30 1.14 7.48
CA LEU A 124 11.98 2.37 7.07
C LEU A 124 11.72 2.67 5.60
N THR A 125 11.83 1.69 4.70
CA THR A 125 11.47 1.84 3.28
C THR A 125 10.03 2.31 3.11
N LEU A 126 9.09 1.66 3.78
CA LEU A 126 7.68 2.04 3.71
C LEU A 126 7.44 3.49 4.19
N ASN A 127 8.10 3.88 5.28
CA ASN A 127 8.02 5.25 5.81
C ASN A 127 8.57 6.29 4.81
N GLN A 128 9.71 5.99 4.17
CA GLN A 128 10.31 6.87 3.16
C GLN A 128 9.41 7.06 1.95
N LEU A 129 8.80 5.97 1.46
CA LEU A 129 7.87 6.00 0.32
C LEU A 129 6.60 6.81 0.63
N GLU A 130 6.01 6.64 1.83
CA GLU A 130 4.75 7.32 2.19
C GLU A 130 4.90 8.81 2.50
N PHE A 131 6.02 9.21 3.07
CA PHE A 131 6.25 10.61 3.44
C PHE A 131 7.01 11.43 2.40
N GLY A 132 7.27 10.85 1.20
CA GLY A 132 7.76 11.58 0.04
C GLY A 132 9.18 12.15 0.16
N ASN A 133 9.99 11.64 1.09
CA ASN A 133 11.38 12.09 1.28
C ASN A 133 12.37 11.34 0.35
N GLU A 134 11.90 10.40 -0.43
CA GLU A 134 12.75 9.62 -1.33
C GLU A 134 12.70 10.20 -2.74
N VAL A 135 13.87 10.52 -3.28
CA VAL A 135 14.01 10.96 -4.67
C VAL A 135 13.97 9.71 -5.55
N ILE A 136 12.89 9.55 -6.31
CA ILE A 136 12.74 8.46 -7.27
C ILE A 136 13.62 8.78 -8.48
N THR A 137 14.51 7.89 -8.82
CA THR A 137 15.40 8.02 -9.98
C THR A 137 14.80 7.27 -11.16
N MET A 138 14.08 7.99 -12.02
CA MET A 138 13.50 7.38 -13.22
C MET A 138 14.58 7.17 -14.28
N GLU A 139 14.89 5.92 -14.58
CA GLU A 139 15.88 5.53 -15.59
C GLU A 139 15.36 4.42 -16.50
N ARG A 140 16.02 4.23 -17.63
CA ARG A 140 15.71 3.16 -18.58
C ARG A 140 16.61 1.97 -18.29
N PHE A 141 16.03 0.85 -17.90
CA PHE A 141 16.76 -0.39 -17.58
C PHE A 141 16.16 -1.59 -18.31
N ASP A 142 16.90 -2.70 -18.31
CA ASP A 142 16.45 -3.98 -18.86
C ASP A 142 15.70 -4.79 -17.79
N LEU A 143 14.36 -4.78 -17.92
CA LEU A 143 13.46 -5.49 -17.00
C LEU A 143 13.66 -7.01 -17.06
N THR A 144 14.07 -7.56 -18.21
CA THR A 144 14.34 -9.00 -18.35
C THR A 144 15.57 -9.41 -17.54
N GLU A 145 16.64 -8.61 -17.61
CA GLU A 145 17.85 -8.83 -16.84
C GLU A 145 17.60 -8.71 -15.33
N LEU A 146 16.86 -7.68 -14.92
CA LEU A 146 16.46 -7.48 -13.53
C LEU A 146 15.68 -8.69 -12.98
N ILE A 147 14.64 -9.15 -13.68
CA ILE A 147 13.83 -10.31 -13.25
C ILE A 147 14.70 -11.56 -13.15
N GLN A 148 15.57 -11.79 -14.15
CA GLN A 148 16.49 -12.93 -14.12
C GLN A 148 17.47 -12.84 -12.93
N GLY A 149 17.93 -11.65 -12.57
CA GLY A 149 18.76 -11.40 -11.38
C GLY A 149 18.05 -11.81 -10.10
N VAL A 150 16.78 -11.41 -9.92
CA VAL A 150 15.96 -11.77 -8.76
C VAL A 150 15.70 -13.29 -8.70
N ILE A 151 15.44 -13.93 -9.84
CA ILE A 151 15.27 -15.39 -9.92
C ILE A 151 16.53 -16.09 -9.46
N ASN A 152 17.69 -15.68 -9.98
CA ASN A 152 18.98 -16.28 -9.63
C ASN A 152 19.30 -16.11 -8.12
N ALA A 153 19.01 -14.94 -7.56
CA ALA A 153 19.17 -14.70 -6.12
C ALA A 153 18.25 -15.57 -5.26
N SER A 154 17.11 -15.97 -5.79
CA SER A 154 16.12 -16.83 -5.12
C SER A 154 16.31 -18.32 -5.37
N ALA A 155 17.32 -18.73 -6.17
CA ALA A 155 17.49 -20.10 -6.63
C ALA A 155 17.61 -21.13 -5.48
N ILE A 156 18.29 -20.77 -4.39
CA ILE A 156 18.43 -21.66 -3.22
C ILE A 156 17.06 -21.91 -2.58
N LEU A 157 16.24 -20.87 -2.40
CA LEU A 157 14.92 -20.98 -1.80
C LEU A 157 13.97 -21.77 -2.69
N LEU A 158 14.02 -21.56 -4.00
CA LEU A 158 13.23 -22.31 -4.99
C LEU A 158 13.55 -23.81 -4.91
N ASN A 159 14.84 -24.16 -4.88
CA ASN A 159 15.28 -25.55 -4.79
C ASN A 159 14.91 -26.20 -3.44
N GLN A 160 15.09 -25.49 -2.31
CA GLN A 160 14.73 -25.99 -0.99
C GLN A 160 13.24 -26.28 -0.84
N ASN A 161 12.38 -25.50 -1.51
CA ASN A 161 10.93 -25.68 -1.50
C ASN A 161 10.42 -26.58 -2.65
N GLU A 162 11.32 -27.14 -3.48
CA GLU A 162 10.98 -27.97 -4.64
C GLU A 162 10.05 -27.27 -5.63
N ILE A 163 10.26 -25.97 -5.86
CA ILE A 163 9.42 -25.15 -6.73
C ILE A 163 9.97 -25.15 -8.15
N THR A 164 9.08 -25.40 -9.13
CA THR A 164 9.37 -25.22 -10.54
C THR A 164 9.02 -23.79 -10.96
N LEU A 165 10.03 -23.00 -11.34
CA LEU A 165 9.82 -21.66 -11.85
C LEU A 165 10.00 -21.61 -13.37
N ASN A 166 9.04 -21.02 -14.07
CA ASN A 166 9.06 -20.77 -15.50
C ASN A 166 9.17 -19.26 -15.78
N PHE A 167 10.21 -18.87 -16.50
CA PHE A 167 10.38 -17.54 -17.05
C PHE A 167 10.93 -17.66 -18.47
N SER A 168 10.11 -17.38 -19.46
CA SER A 168 10.42 -17.66 -20.87
C SER A 168 10.83 -16.44 -21.68
N GLN A 169 10.89 -15.24 -21.07
CA GLN A 169 11.31 -14.02 -21.76
C GLN A 169 12.80 -14.08 -22.08
N GLN A 170 13.13 -14.12 -23.38
CA GLN A 170 14.54 -14.17 -23.84
C GLN A 170 15.03 -12.87 -24.47
N GLU A 171 14.09 -12.04 -24.98
CA GLU A 171 14.44 -10.76 -25.58
C GLU A 171 14.50 -9.66 -24.51
N PRO A 172 15.47 -8.72 -24.60
CA PRO A 172 15.53 -7.59 -23.70
C PRO A 172 14.25 -6.74 -23.75
N LEU A 173 13.67 -6.47 -22.61
CA LEU A 173 12.47 -5.66 -22.48
C LEU A 173 12.78 -4.46 -21.60
N PHE A 174 12.79 -3.27 -22.19
CA PHE A 174 13.15 -2.05 -21.48
C PHE A 174 11.91 -1.36 -20.90
N ALA A 175 12.06 -0.89 -19.65
CA ALA A 175 11.06 -0.07 -18.96
C ALA A 175 11.70 1.19 -18.38
N TRP A 176 10.85 2.18 -18.05
CA TRP A 176 11.22 3.40 -17.35
C TRP A 176 10.66 3.37 -15.93
N ALA A 177 11.53 3.28 -14.94
CA ALA A 177 11.21 3.36 -13.51
C ALA A 177 12.52 3.50 -12.72
N ASP A 178 12.42 3.47 -11.39
CA ASP A 178 13.56 3.28 -10.51
C ASP A 178 13.86 1.77 -10.43
N GLU A 179 15.02 1.36 -10.98
CA GLU A 179 15.42 -0.05 -11.10
C GLU A 179 15.44 -0.76 -9.75
N PHE A 180 15.98 -0.13 -8.70
CA PHE A 180 16.05 -0.71 -7.35
C PHE A 180 14.66 -0.93 -6.74
N LYS A 181 13.74 0.00 -6.98
CA LYS A 181 12.36 -0.14 -6.51
C LYS A 181 11.61 -1.23 -7.26
N VAL A 182 11.83 -1.38 -8.55
CA VAL A 182 11.25 -2.48 -9.34
C VAL A 182 11.82 -3.82 -8.91
N GLU A 183 13.12 -3.91 -8.61
CA GLU A 183 13.73 -5.11 -8.01
C GLU A 183 13.03 -5.48 -6.69
N GLU A 184 12.74 -4.49 -5.84
CA GLU A 184 12.01 -4.70 -4.59
C GLU A 184 10.58 -5.22 -4.82
N VAL A 185 9.86 -4.70 -5.84
CA VAL A 185 8.52 -5.20 -6.23
C VAL A 185 8.60 -6.66 -6.66
N VAL A 186 9.50 -7.00 -7.59
CA VAL A 186 9.67 -8.37 -8.10
C VAL A 186 10.06 -9.33 -6.97
N THR A 187 10.97 -8.92 -6.10
CA THR A 187 11.42 -9.70 -4.94
C THR A 187 10.26 -9.97 -3.97
N ASN A 188 9.41 -8.98 -3.68
CA ASN A 188 8.24 -9.18 -2.82
C ASN A 188 7.23 -10.14 -3.45
N TYR A 189 6.94 -10.02 -4.76
CA TYR A 189 6.03 -10.94 -5.44
C TYR A 189 6.58 -12.36 -5.51
N LEU A 190 7.87 -12.51 -5.87
CA LEU A 190 8.50 -13.83 -5.93
C LEU A 190 8.59 -14.49 -4.55
N SER A 191 8.93 -13.72 -3.50
CA SER A 191 8.92 -14.21 -2.12
C SER A 191 7.53 -14.67 -1.70
N ASN A 192 6.47 -13.91 -2.01
CA ASN A 192 5.09 -14.32 -1.75
C ASN A 192 4.75 -15.62 -2.51
N ALA A 193 5.09 -15.70 -3.80
CA ALA A 193 4.84 -16.85 -4.61
C ALA A 193 5.52 -18.11 -4.05
N ILE A 194 6.79 -18.00 -3.60
CA ILE A 194 7.54 -19.10 -2.98
C ILE A 194 6.85 -19.59 -1.69
N HIS A 195 6.38 -18.66 -0.84
CA HIS A 195 5.73 -19.01 0.43
C HIS A 195 4.34 -19.61 0.28
N HIS A 196 3.63 -19.28 -0.81
CA HIS A 196 2.25 -19.68 -1.02
C HIS A 196 2.07 -20.74 -2.12
N ALA A 197 3.14 -21.14 -2.80
CA ALA A 197 3.08 -22.22 -3.80
C ALA A 197 2.71 -23.55 -3.16
N GLU A 198 1.61 -24.15 -3.62
CA GLU A 198 1.10 -25.44 -3.16
C GLU A 198 0.74 -26.35 -4.35
N GLY A 199 0.46 -27.61 -4.05
CA GLY A 199 0.09 -28.62 -5.06
C GLY A 199 1.23 -28.90 -6.03
N GLU A 200 1.14 -28.42 -7.27
CA GLU A 200 2.18 -28.58 -8.29
C GLU A 200 3.46 -27.78 -7.98
N LYS A 201 3.41 -26.87 -7.00
CA LYS A 201 4.54 -25.99 -6.61
C LYS A 201 5.17 -25.29 -7.83
N ARG A 202 4.34 -24.70 -8.66
CA ARG A 202 4.75 -24.01 -9.88
C ARG A 202 4.62 -22.49 -9.73
N ILE A 203 5.62 -21.77 -10.23
CA ILE A 203 5.60 -20.32 -10.37
C ILE A 203 5.86 -19.97 -11.82
N ASP A 204 5.00 -19.12 -12.41
CA ASP A 204 5.16 -18.59 -13.75
C ASP A 204 5.33 -17.08 -13.71
N ILE A 205 6.43 -16.58 -14.26
CA ILE A 205 6.64 -15.14 -14.45
C ILE A 205 6.44 -14.81 -15.93
N ARG A 206 5.62 -13.80 -16.22
CA ARG A 206 5.31 -13.38 -17.58
C ARG A 206 5.43 -11.88 -17.73
N CYS A 207 5.99 -11.45 -18.86
CA CYS A 207 6.03 -10.06 -19.28
C CYS A 207 5.21 -9.89 -20.55
N VAL A 208 4.17 -9.09 -20.51
CA VAL A 208 3.29 -8.83 -21.65
C VAL A 208 3.33 -7.34 -21.97
N LYS A 209 3.92 -7.00 -23.12
CA LYS A 209 3.92 -5.62 -23.63
C LYS A 209 2.59 -5.34 -24.32
N LYS A 210 1.93 -4.26 -23.91
CA LYS A 210 0.72 -3.76 -24.54
C LYS A 210 0.83 -2.24 -24.68
N ASP A 211 0.81 -1.76 -25.90
CA ASP A 211 0.98 -0.35 -26.23
C ASP A 211 2.29 0.21 -25.63
N ASP A 212 2.21 1.27 -24.85
CA ASP A 212 3.33 1.93 -24.19
C ASP A 212 3.66 1.38 -22.80
N LYS A 213 3.02 0.26 -22.40
CA LYS A 213 3.20 -0.36 -21.08
C LYS A 213 3.64 -1.81 -21.20
N VAL A 214 4.34 -2.27 -20.18
CA VAL A 214 4.60 -3.68 -19.92
C VAL A 214 3.91 -4.07 -18.63
N ARG A 215 3.18 -5.18 -18.67
CA ARG A 215 2.66 -5.84 -17.47
C ARG A 215 3.55 -7.02 -17.14
N VAL A 216 4.06 -7.02 -15.91
CA VAL A 216 4.75 -8.15 -15.31
C VAL A 216 3.77 -8.86 -14.40
N SER A 217 3.64 -10.17 -14.53
CA SER A 217 2.83 -10.99 -13.66
C SER A 217 3.63 -12.15 -13.08
N VAL A 218 3.38 -12.45 -11.81
CA VAL A 218 3.93 -13.57 -11.06
C VAL A 218 2.76 -14.42 -10.59
N PHE A 219 2.57 -15.55 -11.22
CA PHE A 219 1.56 -16.54 -10.85
C PHE A 219 2.20 -17.63 -9.99
N ASN A 220 1.49 -18.09 -8.98
CA ASN A 220 1.83 -19.31 -8.23
C ASN A 220 0.61 -20.22 -8.10
N THR A 221 0.85 -21.52 -8.19
CA THR A 221 -0.16 -22.53 -7.84
C THR A 221 -0.43 -22.49 -6.34
N GLY A 222 -1.70 -22.68 -5.94
CA GLY A 222 -2.10 -22.67 -4.54
C GLY A 222 -3.57 -22.31 -4.37
N LYS A 223 -3.96 -22.03 -3.13
CA LYS A 223 -5.32 -21.64 -2.82
C LYS A 223 -5.56 -20.19 -3.26
N PRO A 224 -6.69 -19.90 -3.92
CA PRO A 224 -7.08 -18.52 -4.20
C PRO A 224 -7.31 -17.74 -2.90
N ILE A 225 -7.09 -16.43 -2.96
CA ILE A 225 -7.37 -15.51 -1.86
C ILE A 225 -8.88 -15.40 -1.69
N PRO A 226 -9.46 -15.51 -0.47
CA PRO A 226 -10.88 -15.26 -0.25
C PRO A 226 -11.30 -13.90 -0.82
N GLU A 227 -12.48 -13.83 -1.43
CA GLU A 227 -12.95 -12.59 -2.08
C GLU A 227 -13.00 -11.40 -1.10
N GLU A 228 -13.35 -11.65 0.15
CA GLU A 228 -13.39 -10.66 1.23
C GLU A 228 -12.02 -10.11 1.63
N ASP A 229 -10.94 -10.83 1.29
CA ASP A 229 -9.56 -10.49 1.64
C ASP A 229 -8.80 -9.82 0.49
N VAL A 230 -9.29 -9.89 -0.75
CA VAL A 230 -8.59 -9.39 -1.96
C VAL A 230 -8.21 -7.91 -1.85
N ASP A 231 -9.08 -7.09 -1.30
CA ASP A 231 -8.80 -5.66 -1.08
C ASP A 231 -7.94 -5.42 0.17
N ASN A 232 -8.00 -6.33 1.14
CA ASN A 232 -7.33 -6.20 2.43
C ASN A 232 -5.86 -6.60 2.41
N ILE A 233 -5.42 -7.45 1.46
CA ILE A 233 -4.02 -7.92 1.39
C ILE A 233 -3.00 -6.80 1.17
N TRP A 234 -3.42 -5.63 0.72
CA TRP A 234 -2.58 -4.44 0.54
C TRP A 234 -2.41 -3.64 1.83
N ILE A 235 -3.25 -3.91 2.85
CA ILE A 235 -3.17 -3.26 4.16
C ILE A 235 -1.93 -3.78 4.91
N LYS A 236 -1.23 -2.86 5.56
CA LYS A 236 -0.03 -3.17 6.35
C LYS A 236 -0.33 -4.19 7.44
N PHE A 237 0.53 -5.23 7.56
CA PHE A 237 0.40 -6.33 8.54
C PHE A 237 -0.83 -7.22 8.35
N TYR A 238 -1.61 -7.01 7.30
CA TYR A 238 -2.71 -7.90 7.01
C TYR A 238 -2.22 -9.28 6.59
N LYS A 239 -2.86 -10.30 7.10
CA LYS A 239 -2.53 -11.71 6.85
C LYS A 239 -3.83 -12.49 6.71
N VAL A 240 -4.07 -13.11 5.57
CA VAL A 240 -5.24 -13.94 5.30
C VAL A 240 -5.29 -15.13 6.25
N ASP A 241 -4.14 -15.76 6.52
CA ASP A 241 -4.02 -16.91 7.43
C ASP A 241 -2.99 -16.63 8.53
N LYS A 242 -3.48 -16.25 9.73
CA LYS A 242 -2.64 -15.92 10.89
C LYS A 242 -1.87 -17.11 11.47
N ALA A 243 -2.37 -18.33 11.28
CA ALA A 243 -1.75 -19.53 11.83
C ALA A 243 -0.54 -19.96 10.99
N ARG A 244 -0.67 -19.94 9.68
CA ARG A 244 0.35 -20.36 8.72
C ARG A 244 1.54 -19.40 8.63
N THR A 245 1.29 -18.12 8.80
CA THR A 245 2.33 -17.08 8.70
C THR A 245 3.33 -17.11 9.87
N ARG A 246 3.00 -17.75 11.00
CA ARG A 246 3.96 -17.96 12.10
C ARG A 246 5.06 -18.95 11.74
N GLU A 247 4.77 -19.93 10.90
CA GLU A 247 5.69 -20.97 10.48
C GLU A 247 6.69 -20.48 9.42
N TYR A 248 6.28 -19.54 8.55
CA TYR A 248 7.05 -19.06 7.40
C TYR A 248 7.54 -17.60 7.50
N GLY A 249 7.24 -16.87 8.59
CA GLY A 249 7.87 -15.58 8.92
C GLY A 249 7.44 -14.36 8.08
N GLY A 250 6.31 -14.42 7.39
CA GLY A 250 5.80 -13.29 6.62
C GLY A 250 5.38 -12.10 7.50
N SER A 251 5.97 -10.92 7.31
CA SER A 251 5.66 -9.70 8.10
C SER A 251 4.33 -9.03 7.75
N GLY A 252 3.67 -9.41 6.65
CA GLY A 252 2.48 -8.71 6.14
C GLY A 252 2.74 -7.28 5.63
N ILE A 253 3.99 -6.92 5.36
CA ILE A 253 4.39 -5.58 4.88
C ILE A 253 4.73 -5.60 3.38
N GLY A 254 5.06 -6.76 2.80
CA GLY A 254 5.58 -6.85 1.43
C GLY A 254 4.65 -6.26 0.37
N LEU A 255 3.36 -6.58 0.40
CA LEU A 255 2.39 -6.07 -0.58
C LEU A 255 2.10 -4.58 -0.38
N SER A 256 2.10 -4.08 0.84
CA SER A 256 1.95 -2.63 1.09
C SER A 256 3.16 -1.82 0.62
N ILE A 257 4.37 -2.40 0.63
CA ILE A 257 5.55 -1.79 -0.01
C ILE A 257 5.37 -1.75 -1.52
N VAL A 258 4.91 -2.85 -2.14
CA VAL A 258 4.63 -2.88 -3.58
C VAL A 258 3.64 -1.79 -3.95
N GLN A 259 2.53 -1.68 -3.23
CA GLN A 259 1.54 -0.64 -3.50
C GLN A 259 2.15 0.77 -3.38
N ALA A 260 2.90 1.06 -2.30
CA ALA A 260 3.54 2.35 -2.10
C ALA A 260 4.55 2.69 -3.23
N ILE A 261 5.33 1.71 -3.70
CA ILE A 261 6.24 1.89 -4.85
C ILE A 261 5.44 2.19 -6.12
N MET A 262 4.40 1.41 -6.42
CA MET A 262 3.61 1.60 -7.64
C MET A 262 2.83 2.91 -7.63
N ASP A 263 2.31 3.32 -6.47
CA ASP A 263 1.68 4.63 -6.27
C ASP A 263 2.69 5.78 -6.50
N SER A 264 3.94 5.62 -6.05
CA SER A 264 5.01 6.61 -6.28
C SER A 264 5.40 6.75 -7.75
N PHE A 265 5.25 5.69 -8.54
CA PHE A 265 5.42 5.70 -10.00
C PHE A 265 4.16 6.14 -10.75
N HIS A 266 3.02 6.35 -10.06
CA HIS A 266 1.69 6.55 -10.67
C HIS A 266 1.30 5.40 -11.61
N GLN A 267 1.73 4.18 -11.31
CA GLN A 267 1.45 2.98 -12.07
C GLN A 267 0.55 2.03 -11.28
N LYS A 268 0.00 1.04 -11.96
CA LYS A 268 -0.98 0.12 -11.39
C LYS A 268 -0.33 -1.20 -10.98
N CYS A 269 -0.82 -1.77 -9.90
CA CYS A 269 -0.60 -3.17 -9.51
C CYS A 269 -1.92 -3.80 -9.09
N GLY A 270 -1.93 -5.12 -8.95
CA GLY A 270 -3.13 -5.83 -8.53
C GLY A 270 -2.92 -7.33 -8.39
N VAL A 271 -4.02 -8.02 -8.14
CA VAL A 271 -4.07 -9.47 -7.97
C VAL A 271 -5.23 -10.04 -8.77
N ILE A 272 -5.07 -11.25 -9.27
CA ILE A 272 -6.10 -12.02 -9.98
C ILE A 272 -6.11 -13.43 -9.37
N ASN A 273 -7.27 -13.86 -8.90
CA ASN A 273 -7.49 -15.25 -8.51
C ASN A 273 -7.76 -16.12 -9.74
N HIS A 274 -7.10 -17.27 -9.79
CA HIS A 274 -7.36 -18.35 -10.74
C HIS A 274 -7.92 -19.57 -9.98
N GLU A 275 -8.46 -20.55 -10.70
CA GLU A 275 -8.99 -21.77 -10.08
C GLU A 275 -7.90 -22.58 -9.35
N ASP A 276 -6.65 -22.53 -9.85
CA ASP A 276 -5.50 -23.29 -9.39
C ASP A 276 -4.41 -22.44 -8.72
N GLY A 277 -4.63 -21.11 -8.51
CA GLY A 277 -3.60 -20.25 -7.93
C GLY A 277 -3.94 -18.77 -7.91
N VAL A 278 -2.92 -17.98 -7.69
CA VAL A 278 -2.99 -16.51 -7.56
C VAL A 278 -1.95 -15.87 -8.47
N GLU A 279 -2.32 -14.82 -9.17
CA GLU A 279 -1.44 -14.00 -10.02
C GLU A 279 -1.36 -12.58 -9.47
N PHE A 280 -0.18 -12.14 -9.05
CA PHE A 280 0.12 -10.75 -8.74
C PHE A 280 0.73 -10.08 -9.96
N TRP A 281 0.32 -8.85 -10.28
CA TRP A 281 0.80 -8.13 -11.43
C TRP A 281 1.10 -6.66 -11.14
N PHE A 282 1.99 -6.06 -11.93
CA PHE A 282 2.22 -4.62 -11.96
C PHE A 282 2.50 -4.15 -13.40
N GLU A 283 2.36 -2.86 -13.65
CA GLU A 283 2.59 -2.24 -14.96
C GLU A 283 3.69 -1.17 -14.87
N LEU A 284 4.52 -1.10 -15.91
CA LEU A 284 5.51 -0.04 -16.08
C LEU A 284 5.40 0.56 -17.49
N GLU A 285 5.87 1.78 -17.67
CA GLU A 285 5.96 2.42 -18.97
C GLU A 285 7.20 1.94 -19.74
N THR A 286 7.04 1.71 -21.05
CA THR A 286 8.14 1.28 -21.93
C THR A 286 8.69 2.43 -22.78
N ASN A 287 7.97 3.55 -22.88
CA ASN A 287 8.40 4.76 -23.55
C ASN A 287 8.66 5.86 -22.52
N ASN A 288 9.46 6.85 -22.91
CA ASN A 288 9.70 8.07 -22.12
C ASN A 288 8.43 8.97 -22.20
N GLY A 289 7.30 8.44 -21.73
CA GLY A 289 6.03 9.14 -21.74
C GLY A 289 6.09 10.32 -20.78
N ASN A 290 5.43 11.40 -21.13
CA ASN A 290 5.35 12.72 -20.50
C ASN A 290 5.32 12.69 -18.94
N PHE A 291 6.49 12.50 -18.33
CA PHE A 291 6.66 12.66 -16.87
C PHE A 291 6.67 14.14 -16.44
N PHE A 292 6.43 15.07 -17.38
CA PHE A 292 6.47 16.52 -17.16
C PHE A 292 5.20 17.24 -17.69
N SER A 293 4.03 16.68 -17.48
CA SER A 293 2.79 17.45 -17.72
C SER A 293 2.01 17.69 -16.46
#